data_a923af71ff1225f43dc450c2628b143d
#
_entry.id   a923af71ff1225f43dc450c2628b143d
#
_cell.length_a   1.000
_cell.length_b   1.000
_cell.length_c   1.000
_cell.angle_alpha   90.00
_cell.angle_beta   90.00
_cell.angle_gamma   90.00
#
_symmetry.space_group_name_H-M   'P 1'
#
loop_
_entity.id
_entity.type
_entity.pdbx_description
1 polymer ?
#
loop_
_entity_poly.entity_id
_entity_poly.type
_entity_poly.pdbx_seq_one_letter_code
_entity_poly.pdbx_strand_id
1 'polypeptide(L)'
;MKRKSHLITALFFSLIFLTTTGFTVVGHRGDPTKYPEETIQSDDSAFNSGADYVELDLHLSSDGELVVSHDDDLFRVTHTHAIVSQNTWQALSQLTYDNGEHVLSLSELFEHYQKKPDTKFILETKIDHSIDSSYELEDKIAATIKKYHMEKRVMIHSFSAASLFHFREIMPDAYLILIVGSLKRMNFSNLPQVNAVNVSSDLILNHSWLIHWLHQLNKQVFVWTEMDESPELWHWLINKNIDGVVTNFPSTGFKYKLAKEGTHKYDIHRKGLYFGNKKAATMMNPYVRIKRKKFVYPGQKLEVSYGVRAHNQLYYQIDNQTFISAEFVTLDLKPQDVAPYQDKQVIARPQKEVALYRYPENQAKTKKKMPLNQLYRIYNFNGSPKSMWLKTSLGWVKARDILFYGFFDETSWKNYHNLPRMSRYPNIALTQYQPLQAPRELTFTQKIKLAAQLN
;
A
#
# COMPACT_ATOMS: atom_id res chain seq x y z
N MET A 1 -9.04 -64.78 -27.59
CA MET A 1 -7.96 -63.92 -27.04
C MET A 1 -8.48 -62.50 -26.83
N LYS A 2 -8.79 -62.10 -25.59
CA LYS A 2 -9.27 -60.74 -25.24
C LYS A 2 -8.08 -59.95 -24.73
N ARG A 3 -7.66 -58.87 -25.45
CA ARG A 3 -6.66 -57.90 -24.98
C ARG A 3 -7.31 -57.01 -23.92
N LYS A 4 -6.77 -57.05 -22.72
CA LYS A 4 -7.06 -56.06 -21.65
C LYS A 4 -6.19 -54.82 -21.91
N SER A 5 -6.82 -53.69 -22.21
CA SER A 5 -6.17 -52.40 -22.23
C SER A 5 -6.10 -51.88 -20.79
N HIS A 6 -4.88 -51.69 -20.29
CA HIS A 6 -4.68 -50.98 -19.01
C HIS A 6 -4.72 -49.46 -19.26
N LEU A 7 -5.77 -48.84 -18.79
CA LEU A 7 -5.88 -47.37 -18.72
C LEU A 7 -5.01 -46.90 -17.55
N ILE A 8 -3.91 -46.26 -17.85
CA ILE A 8 -3.09 -45.58 -16.85
C ILE A 8 -3.74 -44.22 -16.62
N THR A 9 -4.44 -44.10 -15.51
CA THR A 9 -4.98 -42.79 -15.01
C THR A 9 -3.84 -42.05 -14.37
N ALA A 10 -3.27 -41.09 -15.09
CA ALA A 10 -2.32 -40.15 -14.51
C ALA A 10 -3.10 -39.19 -13.59
N LEU A 11 -2.95 -39.37 -12.28
CA LEU A 11 -3.42 -38.39 -11.28
C LEU A 11 -2.50 -37.18 -11.38
N PHE A 12 -2.99 -36.10 -12.01
CA PHE A 12 -2.41 -34.78 -11.86
C PHE A 12 -2.71 -34.30 -10.44
N PHE A 13 -1.76 -34.41 -9.54
CA PHE A 13 -1.75 -33.65 -8.30
C PHE A 13 -1.52 -32.18 -8.67
N SER A 14 -2.61 -31.43 -8.81
CA SER A 14 -2.56 -29.98 -8.83
C SER A 14 -2.11 -29.54 -7.45
N LEU A 15 -0.81 -29.22 -7.32
CA LEU A 15 -0.28 -28.56 -6.14
C LEU A 15 -0.91 -27.16 -6.10
N ILE A 16 -1.96 -27.00 -5.30
CA ILE A 16 -2.51 -25.70 -4.99
C ILE A 16 -1.44 -25.01 -4.13
N PHE A 17 -0.56 -24.26 -4.79
CA PHE A 17 0.21 -23.25 -4.09
C PHE A 17 -0.79 -22.30 -3.46
N LEU A 18 -0.88 -22.31 -2.15
CA LEU A 18 -1.48 -21.22 -1.41
C LEU A 18 -0.64 -19.96 -1.73
N THR A 19 -1.02 -19.29 -2.79
CA THR A 19 -0.60 -17.90 -2.98
C THR A 19 -1.13 -17.16 -1.78
N THR A 20 -0.25 -16.68 -0.94
CA THR A 20 -0.60 -15.71 0.09
C THR A 20 -1.22 -14.54 -0.64
N THR A 21 -2.54 -14.41 -0.57
CA THR A 21 -3.31 -13.34 -1.26
C THR A 21 -3.13 -11.99 -0.59
N GLY A 22 -2.18 -11.88 0.35
CA GLY A 22 -1.88 -10.71 1.14
C GLY A 22 -0.61 -9.97 0.69
N PHE A 23 -0.51 -8.71 1.06
CA PHE A 23 0.68 -7.89 0.87
C PHE A 23 1.75 -8.28 1.89
N THR A 24 2.93 -8.68 1.42
CA THR A 24 4.04 -9.16 2.26
C THR A 24 4.95 -8.00 2.67
N VAL A 25 5.26 -7.90 3.94
CA VAL A 25 6.24 -6.96 4.49
C VAL A 25 7.49 -7.73 4.89
N VAL A 26 8.62 -7.35 4.33
CA VAL A 26 9.93 -7.96 4.60
C VAL A 26 10.83 -6.91 5.25
N GLY A 27 11.29 -7.17 6.46
CA GLY A 27 12.29 -6.33 7.14
C GLY A 27 13.65 -6.55 6.48
N HIS A 28 14.21 -5.53 5.83
CA HIS A 28 15.50 -5.54 5.15
C HIS A 28 16.61 -5.54 6.21
N ARG A 29 17.31 -6.65 6.39
CA ARG A 29 18.30 -6.87 7.46
C ARG A 29 17.73 -6.63 8.87
N GLY A 30 16.44 -6.95 9.08
CA GLY A 30 15.70 -6.69 10.30
C GLY A 30 14.98 -5.34 10.34
N ASP A 31 15.20 -4.56 11.41
CA ASP A 31 14.70 -3.18 11.61
C ASP A 31 15.90 -2.21 11.78
N PRO A 32 16.68 -1.97 10.71
CA PRO A 32 17.98 -1.27 10.76
C PRO A 32 17.85 0.20 11.16
N THR A 33 16.66 0.74 11.22
CA THR A 33 16.44 2.12 11.69
C THR A 33 16.40 2.23 13.20
N LYS A 34 16.30 1.10 13.92
CA LYS A 34 16.27 1.07 15.39
C LYS A 34 17.44 0.34 16.01
N TYR A 35 17.92 -0.70 15.36
CA TYR A 35 18.98 -1.55 15.84
C TYR A 35 20.00 -1.79 14.73
N PRO A 36 21.26 -2.15 15.05
CA PRO A 36 22.21 -2.54 14.03
C PRO A 36 21.67 -3.65 13.14
N GLU A 37 21.82 -3.49 11.84
CA GLU A 37 21.37 -4.48 10.85
C GLU A 37 22.00 -5.86 11.11
N GLU A 38 21.34 -6.93 10.66
CA GLU A 38 21.85 -8.30 10.74
C GLU A 38 22.12 -8.78 12.19
N THR A 39 21.37 -8.25 13.17
CA THR A 39 21.43 -8.66 14.57
C THR A 39 20.12 -9.30 15.00
N ILE A 40 20.16 -10.19 16.01
CA ILE A 40 18.95 -10.79 16.60
C ILE A 40 17.98 -9.68 17.08
N GLN A 41 18.51 -8.62 17.65
CA GLN A 41 17.70 -7.51 18.15
C GLN A 41 16.98 -6.76 17.00
N SER A 42 17.64 -6.59 15.86
CA SER A 42 17.05 -6.01 14.64
C SER A 42 15.94 -6.91 14.09
N ASP A 43 16.19 -8.19 13.99
CA ASP A 43 15.24 -9.18 13.48
C ASP A 43 14.01 -9.31 14.39
N ASP A 44 14.21 -9.44 15.70
CA ASP A 44 13.12 -9.48 16.68
C ASP A 44 12.29 -8.19 16.64
N SER A 45 12.93 -7.01 16.45
CA SER A 45 12.21 -5.75 16.26
C SER A 45 11.35 -5.75 15.01
N ALA A 46 11.86 -6.29 13.89
CA ALA A 46 11.09 -6.41 12.65
C ALA A 46 9.87 -7.31 12.81
N PHE A 47 10.04 -8.50 13.38
CA PHE A 47 8.94 -9.43 13.66
C PHE A 47 7.91 -8.83 14.63
N ASN A 48 8.35 -8.22 15.71
CA ASN A 48 7.48 -7.53 16.68
C ASN A 48 6.74 -6.33 16.05
N SER A 49 7.30 -5.73 15.01
CA SER A 49 6.67 -4.66 14.23
C SER A 49 5.69 -5.17 13.18
N GLY A 50 5.56 -6.50 13.00
CA GLY A 50 4.61 -7.13 12.10
C GLY A 50 5.17 -7.46 10.70
N ALA A 51 6.49 -7.56 10.55
CA ALA A 51 7.09 -8.11 9.33
C ALA A 51 6.72 -9.59 9.17
N ASP A 52 6.40 -10.00 7.95
CA ASP A 52 6.10 -11.39 7.61
C ASP A 52 7.38 -12.21 7.44
N TYR A 53 8.44 -11.55 7.00
CA TYR A 53 9.79 -12.10 6.80
C TYR A 53 10.82 -11.08 7.24
N VAL A 54 12.01 -11.56 7.58
CA VAL A 54 13.24 -10.79 7.65
C VAL A 54 14.14 -11.24 6.52
N GLU A 55 14.73 -10.30 5.83
CA GLU A 55 15.73 -10.56 4.79
C GLU A 55 17.12 -10.44 5.41
N LEU A 56 18.03 -11.33 5.02
CA LEU A 56 19.39 -11.50 5.53
C LEU A 56 20.36 -11.77 4.39
N ASP A 57 21.53 -11.18 4.49
CA ASP A 57 22.62 -11.29 3.52
C ASP A 57 23.67 -12.32 3.96
N LEU A 58 24.15 -13.17 3.06
CA LEU A 58 25.06 -14.27 3.40
C LEU A 58 26.35 -14.25 2.58
N HIS A 59 27.47 -14.36 3.30
CA HIS A 59 28.80 -14.59 2.77
C HIS A 59 29.42 -15.86 3.35
N LEU A 60 30.52 -16.35 2.75
CA LEU A 60 31.34 -17.42 3.30
C LEU A 60 32.60 -16.86 3.94
N SER A 61 32.90 -17.28 5.18
CA SER A 61 34.23 -17.11 5.78
C SER A 61 35.30 -17.92 5.07
N SER A 62 36.58 -17.65 5.34
CA SER A 62 37.71 -18.37 4.72
C SER A 62 37.75 -19.86 5.07
N ASP A 63 37.15 -20.26 6.17
CA ASP A 63 37.00 -21.65 6.63
C ASP A 63 35.60 -22.23 6.35
N GLY A 64 34.77 -21.47 5.58
CA GLY A 64 33.50 -21.93 5.02
C GLY A 64 32.31 -21.90 5.96
N GLU A 65 32.28 -21.07 6.98
CA GLU A 65 31.06 -20.79 7.78
C GLU A 65 30.21 -19.74 7.06
N LEU A 66 28.89 -19.88 7.17
CA LEU A 66 27.92 -18.92 6.64
C LEU A 66 27.78 -17.72 7.59
N VAL A 67 28.29 -16.58 7.19
CA VAL A 67 28.29 -15.34 7.97
C VAL A 67 27.15 -14.43 7.50
N VAL A 68 26.37 -13.92 8.45
CA VAL A 68 25.26 -13.00 8.19
C VAL A 68 25.84 -11.57 8.15
N SER A 69 25.96 -11.00 6.98
CA SER A 69 26.43 -9.63 6.76
C SER A 69 26.13 -9.16 5.34
N HIS A 70 25.76 -7.90 5.18
CA HIS A 70 25.59 -7.30 3.84
C HIS A 70 26.91 -7.06 3.12
N ASP A 71 27.86 -6.47 3.82
CA ASP A 71 29.17 -6.13 3.26
C ASP A 71 30.15 -7.28 3.50
N ASP A 72 31.05 -7.54 2.56
CA ASP A 72 32.18 -8.44 2.77
C ASP A 72 33.21 -7.83 3.74
N ASP A 73 33.37 -6.48 3.80
CA ASP A 73 34.14 -5.81 4.85
C ASP A 73 33.23 -5.32 5.99
N LEU A 74 33.40 -5.89 7.17
CA LEU A 74 32.58 -5.62 8.35
C LEU A 74 32.82 -4.23 8.98
N PHE A 75 33.69 -3.38 8.41
CA PHE A 75 34.05 -2.09 8.99
C PHE A 75 32.84 -1.20 9.28
N ARG A 76 31.88 -1.14 8.39
CA ARG A 76 30.71 -0.24 8.53
C ARG A 76 29.89 -0.55 9.76
N VAL A 77 29.81 -1.81 10.16
CA VAL A 77 28.92 -2.28 11.25
C VAL A 77 29.67 -2.65 12.54
N THR A 78 30.97 -2.95 12.48
CA THR A 78 31.79 -3.33 13.64
C THR A 78 32.93 -2.37 13.93
N HIS A 79 33.15 -1.35 13.11
CA HIS A 79 34.28 -0.43 13.16
C HIS A 79 35.67 -1.10 13.02
N THR A 80 35.71 -2.36 12.59
CA THR A 80 36.90 -3.15 12.38
C THR A 80 36.99 -3.63 10.94
N HIS A 81 38.06 -3.32 10.24
CA HIS A 81 38.29 -3.87 8.91
C HIS A 81 38.52 -5.38 9.00
N ALA A 82 37.56 -6.15 8.53
CA ALA A 82 37.65 -7.59 8.49
C ALA A 82 36.85 -8.10 7.27
N ILE A 83 37.59 -8.56 6.27
CA ILE A 83 36.99 -9.15 5.06
C ILE A 83 36.50 -10.55 5.38
N VAL A 84 35.19 -10.81 5.24
CA VAL A 84 34.58 -12.09 5.62
C VAL A 84 35.25 -13.24 4.89
N SER A 85 35.41 -13.15 3.58
CA SER A 85 36.01 -14.18 2.74
C SER A 85 37.50 -14.45 3.05
N GLN A 86 38.18 -13.59 3.81
CA GLN A 86 39.61 -13.70 4.15
C GLN A 86 39.87 -14.07 5.62
N ASN A 87 38.85 -14.10 6.45
CA ASN A 87 38.98 -14.36 7.89
C ASN A 87 38.22 -15.64 8.27
N THR A 88 38.73 -16.35 9.28
CA THR A 88 38.05 -17.54 9.84
C THR A 88 36.84 -17.12 10.67
N TRP A 89 35.87 -18.01 10.78
CA TRP A 89 34.72 -17.80 11.66
C TRP A 89 35.12 -17.48 13.11
N GLN A 90 36.13 -18.16 13.62
CA GLN A 90 36.64 -17.89 14.96
C GLN A 90 37.06 -16.43 15.15
N ALA A 91 37.67 -15.80 14.16
CA ALA A 91 38.05 -14.38 14.23
C ALA A 91 36.84 -13.45 14.07
N LEU A 92 35.95 -13.74 13.12
CA LEU A 92 34.77 -12.92 12.80
C LEU A 92 33.76 -12.89 13.96
N SER A 93 33.53 -14.00 14.62
CA SER A 93 32.61 -14.12 15.77
C SER A 93 32.99 -13.31 17.00
N GLN A 94 34.23 -12.80 17.06
CA GLN A 94 34.69 -11.92 18.15
C GLN A 94 34.36 -10.43 17.89
N LEU A 95 33.97 -10.09 16.67
CA LEU A 95 33.60 -8.72 16.31
C LEU A 95 32.18 -8.42 16.80
N THR A 96 31.99 -7.21 17.30
CA THR A 96 30.72 -6.79 17.89
C THR A 96 30.15 -5.57 17.20
N TYR A 97 28.84 -5.51 17.15
CA TYR A 97 28.06 -4.33 16.76
C TYR A 97 27.95 -3.35 17.95
N ASP A 98 27.48 -2.12 17.68
CA ASP A 98 27.30 -1.07 18.69
C ASP A 98 26.32 -1.45 19.82
N ASN A 99 25.42 -2.40 19.57
CA ASN A 99 24.48 -2.92 20.58
C ASN A 99 25.08 -4.04 21.46
N GLY A 100 26.35 -4.41 21.23
CA GLY A 100 27.06 -5.46 21.97
C GLY A 100 26.80 -6.89 21.48
N GLU A 101 25.97 -7.11 20.47
CA GLU A 101 25.86 -8.40 19.81
C GLU A 101 27.10 -8.67 18.95
N HIS A 102 27.49 -9.92 18.82
CA HIS A 102 28.56 -10.32 17.92
C HIS A 102 28.04 -10.59 16.50
N VAL A 103 28.93 -10.63 15.52
CA VAL A 103 28.61 -11.07 14.16
C VAL A 103 28.09 -12.49 14.21
N LEU A 104 26.96 -12.75 13.52
CA LEU A 104 26.25 -14.02 13.57
C LEU A 104 26.60 -14.95 12.40
N SER A 105 26.61 -16.25 12.69
CA SER A 105 26.49 -17.26 11.64
C SER A 105 25.00 -17.57 11.38
N LEU A 106 24.71 -18.09 10.17
CA LEU A 106 23.36 -18.57 9.85
C LEU A 106 22.94 -19.72 10.76
N SER A 107 23.89 -20.55 11.23
CA SER A 107 23.64 -21.63 12.18
C SER A 107 23.15 -21.10 13.52
N GLU A 108 23.81 -20.10 14.09
CA GLU A 108 23.42 -19.45 15.36
C GLU A 108 22.04 -18.77 15.24
N LEU A 109 21.82 -18.08 14.12
CA LEU A 109 20.53 -17.43 13.85
C LEU A 109 19.39 -18.47 13.80
N PHE A 110 19.56 -19.56 13.06
CA PHE A 110 18.54 -20.60 12.98
C PHE A 110 18.34 -21.32 14.29
N GLU A 111 19.38 -21.53 15.09
CA GLU A 111 19.29 -22.11 16.43
C GLU A 111 18.44 -21.22 17.35
N HIS A 112 18.66 -19.89 17.31
CA HIS A 112 17.85 -18.92 18.07
C HIS A 112 16.37 -18.95 17.66
N TYR A 113 16.07 -19.03 16.35
CA TYR A 113 14.71 -19.00 15.85
C TYR A 113 14.04 -20.38 15.70
N GLN A 114 14.73 -21.47 15.99
CA GLN A 114 14.19 -22.83 15.83
C GLN A 114 12.88 -23.04 16.58
N LYS A 115 12.77 -22.50 17.80
CA LYS A 115 11.58 -22.60 18.66
C LYS A 115 10.53 -21.50 18.44
N LYS A 116 10.73 -20.60 17.47
CA LYS A 116 9.81 -19.53 17.09
C LYS A 116 9.21 -19.82 15.70
N PRO A 117 8.20 -20.70 15.55
CA PRO A 117 7.78 -21.27 14.27
C PRO A 117 7.19 -20.23 13.30
N ASP A 118 6.73 -19.10 13.81
CA ASP A 118 6.11 -18.06 12.98
C ASP A 118 7.14 -17.11 12.32
N THR A 119 8.42 -17.21 12.68
CA THR A 119 9.49 -16.41 12.08
C THR A 119 9.94 -17.01 10.75
N LYS A 120 10.11 -16.18 9.73
CA LYS A 120 10.45 -16.59 8.37
C LYS A 120 11.50 -15.66 7.80
N PHE A 121 12.34 -16.19 6.92
CA PHE A 121 13.49 -15.47 6.39
C PHE A 121 13.54 -15.48 4.86
N ILE A 122 14.16 -14.46 4.31
CA ILE A 122 14.60 -14.41 2.92
C ILE A 122 16.13 -14.33 2.97
N LEU A 123 16.81 -15.29 2.38
CA LEU A 123 18.27 -15.35 2.40
C LEU A 123 18.83 -14.89 1.06
N GLU A 124 19.60 -13.81 1.06
CA GLU A 124 20.31 -13.33 -0.13
C GLU A 124 21.69 -13.97 -0.22
N THR A 125 22.01 -14.51 -1.38
CA THR A 125 23.37 -14.95 -1.69
C THR A 125 24.20 -13.79 -2.21
N LYS A 126 25.26 -13.41 -1.50
CA LYS A 126 26.21 -12.37 -1.89
C LYS A 126 27.32 -12.96 -2.76
N ILE A 127 26.95 -13.40 -3.96
CA ILE A 127 27.88 -14.04 -4.88
C ILE A 127 27.74 -13.50 -6.31
N ASP A 128 28.87 -13.40 -7.01
CA ASP A 128 28.93 -13.10 -8.43
C ASP A 128 29.59 -14.28 -9.19
N HIS A 129 28.78 -15.13 -9.78
CA HIS A 129 29.23 -16.28 -10.56
C HIS A 129 29.95 -15.94 -11.87
N SER A 130 30.10 -14.66 -12.19
CA SER A 130 31.03 -14.24 -13.25
C SER A 130 32.48 -14.25 -12.76
N ILE A 131 32.70 -14.25 -11.44
CA ILE A 131 34.00 -14.23 -10.77
C ILE A 131 34.28 -15.56 -10.07
N ASP A 132 33.29 -16.06 -9.32
CA ASP A 132 33.37 -17.36 -8.63
C ASP A 132 32.48 -18.37 -9.33
N SER A 133 33.08 -19.45 -9.84
CA SER A 133 32.40 -20.56 -10.52
C SER A 133 32.00 -21.68 -9.57
N SER A 134 32.34 -21.59 -8.26
CA SER A 134 31.91 -22.57 -7.26
C SER A 134 30.47 -22.28 -6.83
N TYR A 135 29.79 -23.31 -6.33
CA TYR A 135 28.46 -23.19 -5.70
C TYR A 135 28.52 -23.55 -4.22
N GLU A 136 29.69 -23.35 -3.59
CA GLU A 136 29.90 -23.71 -2.20
C GLU A 136 28.97 -22.94 -1.24
N LEU A 137 28.76 -21.66 -1.51
CA LEU A 137 27.82 -20.82 -0.74
C LEU A 137 26.41 -21.41 -0.74
N GLU A 138 25.89 -21.71 -1.93
CA GLU A 138 24.55 -22.26 -2.14
C GLU A 138 24.40 -23.65 -1.49
N ASP A 139 25.36 -24.52 -1.69
CA ASP A 139 25.37 -25.88 -1.10
C ASP A 139 25.34 -25.83 0.42
N LYS A 140 26.12 -24.96 1.04
CA LYS A 140 26.15 -24.75 2.49
C LYS A 140 24.86 -24.16 3.01
N ILE A 141 24.27 -23.17 2.32
CA ILE A 141 22.96 -22.61 2.66
C ILE A 141 21.91 -23.74 2.62
N ALA A 142 21.85 -24.51 1.54
CA ALA A 142 20.91 -25.61 1.40
C ALA A 142 21.08 -26.68 2.49
N ALA A 143 22.33 -27.02 2.82
CA ALA A 143 22.63 -27.97 3.90
C ALA A 143 22.19 -27.44 5.27
N THR A 144 22.42 -26.15 5.56
CA THR A 144 22.03 -25.49 6.81
C THR A 144 20.51 -25.40 6.94
N ILE A 145 19.79 -25.03 5.87
CA ILE A 145 18.33 -25.03 5.83
C ILE A 145 17.77 -26.39 6.19
N LYS A 146 18.31 -27.46 5.58
CA LYS A 146 17.89 -28.85 5.84
C LYS A 146 18.23 -29.29 7.28
N LYS A 147 19.43 -28.95 7.76
CA LYS A 147 19.87 -29.28 9.14
C LYS A 147 18.93 -28.74 10.20
N TYR A 148 18.44 -27.52 10.03
CA TYR A 148 17.55 -26.85 11.00
C TYR A 148 16.07 -26.96 10.68
N HIS A 149 15.68 -27.72 9.64
CA HIS A 149 14.29 -27.92 9.18
C HIS A 149 13.57 -26.60 8.84
N MET A 150 14.30 -25.71 8.14
CA MET A 150 13.80 -24.39 7.80
C MET A 150 13.20 -24.29 6.38
N GLU A 151 13.07 -25.39 5.66
CA GLU A 151 12.66 -25.42 4.22
C GLU A 151 11.34 -24.70 3.95
N LYS A 152 10.41 -24.74 4.90
CA LYS A 152 9.09 -24.07 4.80
C LYS A 152 9.08 -22.62 5.31
N ARG A 153 10.20 -22.18 5.87
CA ARG A 153 10.35 -20.88 6.52
C ARG A 153 11.33 -19.97 5.82
N VAL A 154 11.95 -20.44 4.74
CA VAL A 154 12.99 -19.72 4.01
C VAL A 154 12.61 -19.57 2.53
N MET A 155 12.84 -18.38 1.99
CA MET A 155 12.92 -18.09 0.56
C MET A 155 14.36 -17.74 0.22
N ILE A 156 14.77 -17.99 -1.02
CA ILE A 156 16.10 -17.63 -1.51
C ILE A 156 16.01 -16.44 -2.45
N HIS A 157 16.90 -15.51 -2.30
CA HIS A 157 16.95 -14.22 -2.94
C HIS A 157 18.35 -14.00 -3.55
N SER A 158 18.46 -13.56 -4.79
CA SER A 158 19.77 -13.33 -5.41
C SER A 158 19.71 -12.41 -6.62
N PHE A 159 20.78 -11.63 -6.80
CA PHE A 159 21.07 -10.96 -8.07
C PHE A 159 21.62 -11.94 -9.13
N SER A 160 22.21 -13.07 -8.69
CA SER A 160 22.78 -14.10 -9.57
C SER A 160 21.71 -15.11 -10.00
N ALA A 161 21.36 -15.09 -11.27
CA ALA A 161 20.49 -16.12 -11.83
C ALA A 161 21.13 -17.53 -11.77
N ALA A 162 22.45 -17.64 -11.87
CA ALA A 162 23.17 -18.90 -11.75
C ALA A 162 23.00 -19.52 -10.36
N SER A 163 23.12 -18.70 -9.30
CA SER A 163 22.85 -19.11 -7.93
C SER A 163 21.43 -19.68 -7.79
N LEU A 164 20.41 -18.95 -8.28
CA LEU A 164 19.02 -19.42 -8.22
C LEU A 164 18.79 -20.72 -9.02
N PHE A 165 19.45 -20.89 -10.15
CA PHE A 165 19.33 -22.11 -10.94
C PHE A 165 19.95 -23.31 -10.20
N HIS A 166 21.09 -23.11 -9.55
CA HIS A 166 21.68 -24.15 -8.72
C HIS A 166 20.75 -24.52 -7.56
N PHE A 167 20.14 -23.54 -6.87
CA PHE A 167 19.11 -23.83 -5.87
C PHE A 167 17.93 -24.60 -6.42
N ARG A 168 17.49 -24.32 -7.66
CA ARG A 168 16.41 -25.09 -8.30
C ARG A 168 16.77 -26.55 -8.50
N GLU A 169 18.06 -26.87 -8.71
CA GLU A 169 18.55 -28.23 -8.83
C GLU A 169 18.65 -28.94 -7.48
N ILE A 170 19.25 -28.30 -6.45
CA ILE A 170 19.53 -28.93 -5.15
C ILE A 170 18.37 -28.84 -4.13
N MET A 171 17.44 -27.90 -4.34
CA MET A 171 16.22 -27.67 -3.54
C MET A 171 15.03 -27.35 -4.48
N PRO A 172 14.47 -28.34 -5.18
CA PRO A 172 13.45 -28.12 -6.23
C PRO A 172 12.20 -27.36 -5.75
N ASP A 173 11.83 -27.51 -4.51
CA ASP A 173 10.65 -26.89 -3.89
C ASP A 173 10.94 -25.50 -3.27
N ALA A 174 12.19 -25.02 -3.31
CA ALA A 174 12.55 -23.73 -2.74
C ALA A 174 11.82 -22.58 -3.47
N TYR A 175 11.38 -21.59 -2.70
CA TYR A 175 10.82 -20.36 -3.25
C TYR A 175 11.96 -19.41 -3.63
N LEU A 176 12.12 -19.18 -4.92
CA LEU A 176 13.25 -18.44 -5.49
C LEU A 176 12.82 -17.06 -5.99
N ILE A 177 13.56 -16.02 -5.63
CA ILE A 177 13.30 -14.63 -5.93
C ILE A 177 14.51 -14.02 -6.66
N LEU A 178 14.33 -13.58 -7.90
CA LEU A 178 15.37 -12.88 -8.66
C LEU A 178 15.34 -11.38 -8.34
N ILE A 179 16.48 -10.82 -7.93
CA ILE A 179 16.63 -9.38 -7.69
C ILE A 179 17.02 -8.68 -8.99
N VAL A 180 16.35 -7.57 -9.30
CA VAL A 180 16.59 -6.79 -10.52
C VAL A 180 16.60 -5.30 -10.21
N GLY A 181 17.76 -4.66 -10.34
CA GLY A 181 17.92 -3.22 -10.13
C GLY A 181 17.65 -2.35 -11.38
N SER A 182 17.69 -2.94 -12.59
CA SER A 182 17.45 -2.18 -13.81
C SER A 182 16.91 -3.06 -14.94
N LEU A 183 16.15 -2.47 -15.86
CA LEU A 183 15.60 -3.21 -17.01
C LEU A 183 16.71 -3.83 -17.89
N LYS A 184 17.86 -3.17 -18.00
CA LYS A 184 19.03 -3.67 -18.75
C LYS A 184 19.55 -5.01 -18.19
N ARG A 185 19.45 -5.21 -16.88
CA ARG A 185 19.88 -6.45 -16.19
C ARG A 185 18.80 -7.52 -16.12
N MET A 186 17.59 -7.20 -16.55
CA MET A 186 16.48 -8.13 -16.54
C MET A 186 16.55 -9.09 -17.73
N ASN A 187 17.02 -10.30 -17.51
CA ASN A 187 16.97 -11.34 -18.52
C ASN A 187 15.69 -12.16 -18.37
N PHE A 188 14.77 -11.97 -19.29
CA PHE A 188 13.45 -12.61 -19.28
C PHE A 188 13.50 -14.13 -19.41
N SER A 189 14.57 -14.69 -20.00
CA SER A 189 14.75 -16.14 -20.11
C SER A 189 14.96 -16.83 -18.75
N ASN A 190 15.33 -16.08 -17.72
CA ASN A 190 15.54 -16.60 -16.37
C ASN A 190 14.23 -16.80 -15.58
N LEU A 191 13.15 -16.12 -16.00
CA LEU A 191 11.88 -16.11 -15.25
C LEU A 191 11.24 -17.50 -15.06
N PRO A 192 11.31 -18.46 -15.97
CA PRO A 192 10.73 -19.78 -15.74
C PRO A 192 11.26 -20.47 -14.48
N GLN A 193 12.49 -20.21 -14.07
CA GLN A 193 13.16 -20.88 -12.96
C GLN A 193 12.86 -20.28 -11.59
N VAL A 194 12.27 -19.09 -11.54
CA VAL A 194 12.00 -18.35 -10.28
C VAL A 194 10.51 -18.23 -10.01
N ASN A 195 10.15 -18.02 -8.75
CA ASN A 195 8.76 -17.84 -8.30
C ASN A 195 8.36 -16.36 -8.29
N ALA A 196 9.30 -15.47 -8.00
CA ALA A 196 9.08 -14.04 -7.89
C ALA A 196 10.24 -13.23 -8.46
N VAL A 197 9.98 -11.96 -8.68
CA VAL A 197 11.00 -10.96 -9.02
C VAL A 197 10.93 -9.84 -7.99
N ASN A 198 12.07 -9.48 -7.41
CA ASN A 198 12.20 -8.33 -6.53
C ASN A 198 12.89 -7.20 -7.29
N VAL A 199 12.13 -6.17 -7.63
CA VAL A 199 12.59 -5.06 -8.47
C VAL A 199 12.89 -3.83 -7.63
N SER A 200 13.87 -3.01 -8.04
CA SER A 200 14.10 -1.74 -7.36
C SER A 200 12.91 -0.80 -7.48
N SER A 201 12.71 0.04 -6.47
CA SER A 201 11.67 1.06 -6.50
C SER A 201 11.79 1.98 -7.72
N ASP A 202 13.01 2.33 -8.12
CA ASP A 202 13.28 3.13 -9.32
C ASP A 202 12.84 2.43 -10.60
N LEU A 203 13.20 1.16 -10.75
CA LEU A 203 12.82 0.38 -11.92
C LEU A 203 11.30 0.32 -12.07
N ILE A 204 10.60 -0.02 -10.99
CA ILE A 204 9.15 -0.25 -11.07
C ILE A 204 8.35 1.04 -11.19
N LEU A 205 8.84 2.15 -10.64
CA LEU A 205 8.23 3.47 -10.80
C LEU A 205 8.28 3.96 -12.24
N ASN A 206 9.39 3.69 -12.93
CA ASN A 206 9.59 4.06 -14.33
C ASN A 206 8.94 3.07 -15.31
N HIS A 207 8.74 1.82 -14.90
CA HIS A 207 8.23 0.72 -15.74
C HIS A 207 7.09 -0.03 -15.06
N SER A 208 6.05 0.66 -14.60
CA SER A 208 4.94 0.06 -13.84
C SER A 208 4.15 -1.02 -14.62
N TRP A 209 4.28 -1.06 -15.94
CA TRP A 209 3.73 -2.12 -16.79
C TRP A 209 4.30 -3.50 -16.45
N LEU A 210 5.54 -3.58 -15.90
CA LEU A 210 6.18 -4.83 -15.48
C LEU A 210 5.34 -5.59 -14.47
N ILE A 211 4.61 -4.92 -13.56
CA ILE A 211 3.78 -5.57 -12.54
C ILE A 211 2.76 -6.50 -13.22
N HIS A 212 1.97 -5.92 -14.13
CA HIS A 212 0.95 -6.69 -14.83
C HIS A 212 1.55 -7.81 -15.67
N TRP A 213 2.64 -7.51 -16.38
CA TRP A 213 3.30 -8.47 -17.26
C TRP A 213 3.91 -9.65 -16.48
N LEU A 214 4.57 -9.40 -15.34
CA LEU A 214 5.12 -10.45 -14.48
C LEU A 214 3.99 -11.32 -13.90
N HIS A 215 2.87 -10.73 -13.48
CA HIS A 215 1.71 -11.49 -13.02
C HIS A 215 1.11 -12.37 -14.11
N GLN A 216 1.07 -11.92 -15.37
CA GLN A 216 0.64 -12.78 -16.50
C GLN A 216 1.55 -13.99 -16.68
N LEU A 217 2.81 -13.91 -16.28
CA LEU A 217 3.75 -15.01 -16.25
C LEU A 217 3.72 -15.80 -14.93
N ASN A 218 2.70 -15.60 -14.09
CA ASN A 218 2.55 -16.21 -12.76
C ASN A 218 3.76 -15.96 -11.83
N LYS A 219 4.38 -14.76 -11.93
CA LYS A 219 5.45 -14.33 -11.02
C LYS A 219 4.91 -13.32 -10.02
N GLN A 220 5.23 -13.51 -8.73
CA GLN A 220 4.99 -12.48 -7.74
C GLN A 220 5.98 -11.31 -7.92
N VAL A 221 5.55 -10.11 -7.57
CA VAL A 221 6.34 -8.88 -7.70
C VAL A 221 6.59 -8.30 -6.33
N PHE A 222 7.84 -8.40 -5.87
CA PHE A 222 8.34 -7.68 -4.71
C PHE A 222 9.02 -6.39 -5.17
N VAL A 223 9.07 -5.42 -4.29
CA VAL A 223 9.80 -4.17 -4.52
C VAL A 223 10.74 -3.95 -3.35
N TRP A 224 12.04 -3.81 -3.63
CA TRP A 224 12.98 -3.34 -2.64
C TRP A 224 13.14 -1.83 -2.76
N THR A 225 13.05 -1.18 -1.61
CA THR A 225 13.21 0.27 -1.52
C THR A 225 14.68 0.57 -1.28
N GLU A 226 15.23 1.50 -2.06
CA GLU A 226 16.59 1.94 -1.83
C GLU A 226 16.64 2.81 -0.56
N MET A 227 16.99 4.08 -0.67
CA MET A 227 17.11 4.96 0.50
C MET A 227 15.86 5.82 0.73
N ASP A 228 14.93 5.89 -0.23
CA ASP A 228 13.73 6.73 -0.13
C ASP A 228 12.48 5.89 0.09
N GLU A 229 11.99 5.91 1.32
CA GLU A 229 10.71 5.32 1.70
C GLU A 229 9.68 6.39 2.06
N SER A 230 9.55 7.37 1.19
CA SER A 230 8.57 8.44 1.35
C SER A 230 7.13 7.92 1.45
N PRO A 231 6.24 8.65 2.13
CA PRO A 231 4.82 8.33 2.15
C PRO A 231 4.20 8.20 0.76
N GLU A 232 4.67 8.96 -0.23
CA GLU A 232 4.21 8.89 -1.61
C GLU A 232 4.59 7.56 -2.27
N LEU A 233 5.81 7.08 -2.04
CA LEU A 233 6.23 5.76 -2.51
C LEU A 233 5.36 4.68 -1.90
N TRP A 234 5.15 4.68 -0.58
CA TRP A 234 4.30 3.71 0.09
C TRP A 234 2.86 3.71 -0.44
N HIS A 235 2.28 4.90 -0.65
CA HIS A 235 0.94 5.01 -1.25
C HIS A 235 0.90 4.44 -2.66
N TRP A 236 1.94 4.69 -3.45
CA TRP A 236 2.05 4.13 -4.77
C TRP A 236 2.12 2.61 -4.72
N LEU A 237 2.98 2.05 -3.87
CA LEU A 237 3.19 0.61 -3.70
C LEU A 237 1.91 -0.12 -3.33
N ILE A 238 1.18 0.34 -2.30
CA ILE A 238 -0.06 -0.34 -1.87
C ILE A 238 -1.24 -0.16 -2.84
N ASN A 239 -1.22 0.87 -3.67
CA ASN A 239 -2.24 1.08 -4.71
C ASN A 239 -1.92 0.38 -6.03
N LYS A 240 -0.69 -0.09 -6.21
CA LYS A 240 -0.34 -1.01 -7.30
C LYS A 240 -0.53 -2.45 -6.83
N ASN A 241 -0.71 -3.33 -7.77
CA ASN A 241 -0.90 -4.74 -7.46
C ASN A 241 0.46 -5.44 -7.28
N ILE A 242 1.30 -4.94 -6.35
CA ILE A 242 2.54 -5.61 -5.94
C ILE A 242 2.25 -6.56 -4.78
N ASP A 243 3.04 -7.62 -4.65
CA ASP A 243 2.83 -8.69 -3.70
C ASP A 243 3.59 -8.46 -2.38
N GLY A 244 4.69 -7.72 -2.41
CA GLY A 244 5.44 -7.42 -1.20
C GLY A 244 6.46 -6.30 -1.35
N VAL A 245 6.99 -5.87 -0.21
CA VAL A 245 8.03 -4.83 -0.12
C VAL A 245 9.12 -5.27 0.85
N VAL A 246 10.38 -5.12 0.44
CA VAL A 246 11.57 -5.22 1.30
C VAL A 246 11.89 -3.80 1.78
N THR A 247 11.85 -3.56 3.08
CA THR A 247 11.85 -2.22 3.67
C THR A 247 12.74 -2.09 4.89
N ASN A 248 13.40 -0.94 5.04
CA ASN A 248 14.13 -0.57 6.26
C ASN A 248 13.20 -0.14 7.41
N PHE A 249 11.89 0.02 7.15
CA PHE A 249 10.90 0.49 8.14
C PHE A 249 9.76 -0.52 8.30
N PRO A 250 9.99 -1.69 8.91
CA PRO A 250 8.99 -2.76 8.97
C PRO A 250 7.68 -2.34 9.66
N SER A 251 7.75 -1.49 10.69
CA SER A 251 6.55 -0.95 11.34
C SER A 251 5.70 -0.06 10.41
N THR A 252 6.35 0.69 9.52
CA THR A 252 5.67 1.48 8.48
C THR A 252 5.07 0.54 7.44
N GLY A 253 5.83 -0.46 6.99
CA GLY A 253 5.36 -1.50 6.07
C GLY A 253 4.10 -2.18 6.58
N PHE A 254 4.08 -2.62 7.84
CA PHE A 254 2.93 -3.25 8.46
C PHE A 254 1.70 -2.32 8.52
N LYS A 255 1.88 -1.05 8.84
CA LYS A 255 0.82 -0.05 8.81
C LYS A 255 0.19 0.06 7.42
N TYR A 256 1.00 0.09 6.36
CA TYR A 256 0.51 0.14 4.99
C TYR A 256 -0.10 -1.19 4.52
N LYS A 257 0.41 -2.33 4.99
CA LYS A 257 -0.22 -3.64 4.81
C LYS A 257 -1.65 -3.63 5.36
N LEU A 258 -1.84 -3.22 6.61
CA LEU A 258 -3.16 -3.09 7.21
C LEU A 258 -4.06 -2.11 6.44
N ALA A 259 -3.49 -1.02 5.92
CA ALA A 259 -4.23 -0.06 5.11
C ALA A 259 -4.70 -0.67 3.78
N LYS A 260 -3.91 -1.55 3.17
CA LYS A 260 -4.26 -2.26 1.94
C LYS A 260 -5.31 -3.35 2.20
N GLU A 261 -5.11 -4.15 3.22
CA GLU A 261 -5.93 -5.33 3.53
C GLU A 261 -7.22 -4.97 4.28
N GLY A 262 -7.15 -4.00 5.19
CA GLY A 262 -8.29 -3.56 6.01
C GLY A 262 -9.26 -2.62 5.31
N THR A 263 -9.01 -2.27 4.04
CA THR A 263 -9.89 -1.37 3.29
C THR A 263 -11.03 -2.14 2.67
N HIS A 264 -12.21 -2.13 3.29
CA HIS A 264 -13.41 -2.71 2.72
C HIS A 264 -13.85 -1.94 1.48
N LYS A 265 -13.74 -2.58 0.31
CA LYS A 265 -14.20 -2.06 -0.98
C LYS A 265 -15.53 -2.71 -1.33
N TYR A 266 -16.43 -1.94 -1.86
CA TYR A 266 -17.69 -2.42 -2.43
C TYR A 266 -17.96 -1.72 -3.76
N ASP A 267 -18.45 -2.48 -4.72
CA ASP A 267 -18.70 -2.03 -6.08
C ASP A 267 -19.79 -0.96 -6.12
N ILE A 268 -19.55 0.08 -6.91
CA ILE A 268 -20.52 1.15 -7.15
C ILE A 268 -20.80 1.30 -8.65
N HIS A 269 -19.75 1.49 -9.46
CA HIS A 269 -19.79 1.67 -10.92
C HIS A 269 -20.90 2.65 -11.39
N ARG A 270 -20.88 3.86 -10.82
CA ARG A 270 -21.90 4.90 -11.09
C ARG A 270 -21.25 6.23 -11.43
N LYS A 271 -21.97 7.00 -12.23
CA LYS A 271 -21.60 8.41 -12.47
C LYS A 271 -21.94 9.24 -11.24
N GLY A 272 -20.98 10.03 -10.80
CA GLY A 272 -21.11 10.98 -9.71
C GLY A 272 -20.98 12.43 -10.17
N LEU A 273 -21.40 13.33 -9.31
CA LEU A 273 -21.24 14.75 -9.49
C LEU A 273 -20.68 15.37 -8.21
N TYR A 274 -19.59 16.13 -8.35
CA TYR A 274 -19.01 16.87 -7.23
C TYR A 274 -19.73 18.20 -7.01
N PHE A 275 -20.22 18.42 -5.81
CA PHE A 275 -20.99 19.61 -5.42
C PHE A 275 -20.37 20.42 -4.27
N GLY A 276 -19.12 20.21 -3.99
CA GLY A 276 -18.45 21.13 -3.07
C GLY A 276 -18.42 22.55 -3.62
N ASN A 277 -18.47 23.54 -2.75
CA ASN A 277 -18.40 24.96 -3.12
C ASN A 277 -16.97 25.43 -3.44
N LYS A 278 -15.96 24.60 -3.18
CA LYS A 278 -14.54 24.83 -3.48
C LYS A 278 -13.93 23.56 -4.04
N LYS A 279 -12.78 23.69 -4.70
CA LYS A 279 -12.01 22.50 -5.08
C LYS A 279 -11.68 21.66 -3.87
N ALA A 280 -11.81 20.36 -3.98
CA ALA A 280 -11.41 19.40 -2.95
C ALA A 280 -10.14 18.65 -3.34
N ALA A 281 -9.22 18.51 -2.40
CA ALA A 281 -8.06 17.65 -2.58
C ALA A 281 -8.49 16.18 -2.57
N THR A 282 -7.88 15.39 -3.43
CA THR A 282 -8.06 13.94 -3.46
C THR A 282 -7.05 13.24 -2.56
N MET A 283 -7.24 11.94 -2.34
CA MET A 283 -6.35 11.07 -1.56
C MET A 283 -5.84 9.94 -2.44
N MET A 284 -4.66 9.44 -2.15
CA MET A 284 -4.13 8.22 -2.75
C MET A 284 -4.67 6.97 -2.05
N ASN A 285 -4.86 7.06 -0.73
CA ASN A 285 -5.47 6.01 0.07
C ASN A 285 -6.28 6.66 1.22
N PRO A 286 -7.57 6.34 1.37
CA PRO A 286 -8.39 6.95 2.39
C PRO A 286 -8.06 6.48 3.81
N TYR A 287 -7.50 5.28 3.96
CA TYR A 287 -7.14 4.73 5.27
C TYR A 287 -5.99 5.51 5.91
N VAL A 288 -4.97 5.85 5.13
CA VAL A 288 -3.78 6.57 5.63
C VAL A 288 -3.93 8.09 5.57
N ARG A 289 -4.99 8.60 4.93
CA ARG A 289 -5.38 10.01 4.84
C ARG A 289 -4.37 10.96 4.19
N ILE A 290 -3.47 10.47 3.37
CA ILE A 290 -2.54 11.37 2.68
C ILE A 290 -3.24 12.02 1.48
N LYS A 291 -3.25 13.35 1.51
CA LYS A 291 -3.80 14.18 0.43
C LYS A 291 -2.89 14.15 -0.78
N ARG A 292 -3.51 14.13 -1.96
CA ARG A 292 -2.81 14.28 -3.24
C ARG A 292 -2.92 15.73 -3.71
N LYS A 293 -1.91 16.23 -4.45
CA LYS A 293 -2.02 17.54 -5.14
C LYS A 293 -2.90 17.47 -6.41
N LYS A 294 -3.90 16.61 -6.40
CA LYS A 294 -4.92 16.50 -7.43
C LYS A 294 -6.24 16.97 -6.84
N PHE A 295 -6.99 17.75 -7.60
CA PHE A 295 -8.21 18.37 -7.11
C PHE A 295 -9.40 17.97 -7.96
N VAL A 296 -10.55 17.91 -7.33
CA VAL A 296 -11.86 17.84 -7.95
C VAL A 296 -12.50 19.22 -7.83
N TYR A 297 -13.16 19.66 -8.87
CA TYR A 297 -13.74 21.00 -8.95
C TYR A 297 -15.26 20.96 -8.87
N PRO A 298 -15.91 22.01 -8.35
CA PRO A 298 -17.37 22.13 -8.32
C PRO A 298 -17.99 21.89 -9.70
N GLY A 299 -19.04 21.09 -9.75
CA GLY A 299 -19.73 20.72 -10.99
C GLY A 299 -19.06 19.62 -11.83
N GLN A 300 -17.90 19.11 -11.39
CA GLN A 300 -17.20 18.07 -12.13
C GLN A 300 -17.97 16.74 -12.09
N LYS A 301 -18.13 16.13 -13.27
CA LYS A 301 -18.62 14.74 -13.39
C LYS A 301 -17.51 13.76 -13.07
N LEU A 302 -17.84 12.71 -12.35
CA LEU A 302 -16.91 11.69 -11.89
C LEU A 302 -17.43 10.31 -12.26
N GLU A 303 -16.52 9.41 -12.62
CA GLU A 303 -16.81 7.97 -12.69
C GLU A 303 -16.42 7.36 -11.35
N VAL A 304 -17.39 6.86 -10.60
CA VAL A 304 -17.17 6.24 -9.29
C VAL A 304 -17.16 4.73 -9.47
N SER A 305 -16.01 4.10 -9.25
CA SER A 305 -15.86 2.64 -9.36
C SER A 305 -16.18 1.92 -8.06
N TYR A 306 -15.62 2.41 -6.95
CA TYR A 306 -15.75 1.75 -5.65
C TYR A 306 -16.11 2.73 -4.55
N GLY A 307 -16.81 2.23 -3.52
CA GLY A 307 -16.91 2.85 -2.21
C GLY A 307 -15.93 2.21 -1.25
N VAL A 308 -15.36 3.02 -0.37
CA VAL A 308 -14.42 2.60 0.67
C VAL A 308 -14.77 3.25 1.98
N ARG A 309 -14.94 2.46 3.05
CA ARG A 309 -15.09 2.99 4.40
C ARG A 309 -13.76 2.99 5.13
N ALA A 310 -13.31 4.16 5.56
CA ALA A 310 -12.11 4.32 6.37
C ALA A 310 -12.34 5.43 7.41
N HIS A 311 -11.86 5.24 8.65
CA HIS A 311 -12.01 6.19 9.76
C HIS A 311 -13.43 6.74 9.96
N ASN A 312 -14.43 5.86 9.86
CA ASN A 312 -15.84 6.23 9.93
C ASN A 312 -16.31 7.23 8.85
N GLN A 313 -15.60 7.33 7.75
CA GLN A 313 -15.97 8.12 6.58
C GLN A 313 -16.09 7.23 5.35
N LEU A 314 -16.99 7.61 4.45
CA LEU A 314 -17.11 6.98 3.15
C LEU A 314 -16.31 7.78 2.13
N TYR A 315 -15.53 7.07 1.34
CA TYR A 315 -14.76 7.63 0.21
C TYR A 315 -15.17 6.93 -1.07
N TYR A 316 -15.11 7.66 -2.18
CA TYR A 316 -15.33 7.11 -3.51
C TYR A 316 -14.03 7.09 -4.29
N GLN A 317 -13.74 5.94 -4.90
CA GLN A 317 -12.66 5.83 -5.87
C GLN A 317 -13.15 6.36 -7.22
N ILE A 318 -12.48 7.39 -7.73
CA ILE A 318 -12.86 8.11 -8.96
C ILE A 318 -11.90 7.86 -10.13
N ASP A 319 -10.82 7.20 -9.89
CA ASP A 319 -9.91 6.57 -10.85
C ASP A 319 -9.05 5.51 -10.13
N ASN A 320 -8.16 4.83 -10.85
CA ASN A 320 -7.39 3.69 -10.33
C ASN A 320 -6.58 3.97 -9.04
N GLN A 321 -6.38 5.23 -8.67
CA GLN A 321 -5.53 5.60 -7.53
C GLN A 321 -5.99 6.87 -6.83
N THR A 322 -7.23 7.30 -7.05
CA THR A 322 -7.69 8.58 -6.56
C THR A 322 -9.01 8.40 -5.83
N PHE A 323 -9.02 8.86 -4.59
CA PHE A 323 -10.18 8.81 -3.73
C PHE A 323 -10.62 10.22 -3.33
N ILE A 324 -11.92 10.39 -3.21
CA ILE A 324 -12.53 11.62 -2.70
C ILE A 324 -13.53 11.27 -1.59
N SER A 325 -13.68 12.15 -0.61
CA SER A 325 -14.74 11.97 0.38
C SER A 325 -16.10 11.93 -0.29
N ALA A 326 -16.90 10.92 0.02
CA ALA A 326 -18.27 10.79 -0.48
C ALA A 326 -19.17 11.96 -0.05
N GLU A 327 -18.76 12.70 0.99
CA GLU A 327 -19.44 13.91 1.46
C GLU A 327 -19.57 14.96 0.34
N PHE A 328 -18.66 14.96 -0.63
CA PHE A 328 -18.61 15.95 -1.70
C PHE A 328 -19.15 15.42 -3.04
N VAL A 329 -19.60 14.17 -3.11
CA VAL A 329 -20.05 13.53 -4.35
C VAL A 329 -21.46 13.00 -4.18
N THR A 330 -22.31 13.31 -5.13
CA THR A 330 -23.64 12.69 -5.23
C THR A 330 -23.69 11.76 -6.43
N LEU A 331 -24.32 10.60 -6.25
CA LEU A 331 -24.44 9.56 -7.28
C LEU A 331 -25.79 9.61 -8.02
N ASP A 332 -26.80 10.18 -7.39
CA ASP A 332 -28.20 10.11 -7.87
C ASP A 332 -28.77 11.47 -8.29
N LEU A 333 -28.05 12.55 -8.05
CA LEU A 333 -28.48 13.90 -8.40
C LEU A 333 -27.82 14.37 -9.70
N LYS A 334 -28.63 15.01 -10.54
CA LYS A 334 -28.14 15.68 -11.75
C LYS A 334 -27.95 17.17 -11.48
N PRO A 335 -27.19 17.91 -12.31
CA PRO A 335 -26.99 19.34 -12.13
C PRO A 335 -28.30 20.12 -11.96
N GLN A 336 -29.34 19.79 -12.75
CA GLN A 336 -30.64 20.44 -12.69
C GLN A 336 -31.39 20.19 -11.37
N ASP A 337 -31.11 19.07 -10.68
CA ASP A 337 -31.80 18.72 -9.42
C ASP A 337 -31.31 19.58 -8.25
N VAL A 338 -30.07 20.07 -8.31
CA VAL A 338 -29.41 20.83 -7.23
C VAL A 338 -29.27 22.31 -7.54
N ALA A 339 -29.29 22.72 -8.81
CA ALA A 339 -29.19 24.11 -9.22
C ALA A 339 -30.17 25.03 -8.47
N PRO A 340 -31.44 24.63 -8.21
CA PRO A 340 -32.37 25.45 -7.43
C PRO A 340 -31.93 25.76 -5.99
N TYR A 341 -31.04 24.93 -5.42
CA TYR A 341 -30.63 25.00 -4.00
C TYR A 341 -29.21 25.53 -3.82
N GLN A 342 -28.47 25.63 -4.90
CA GLN A 342 -27.09 26.09 -4.86
C GLN A 342 -27.05 27.55 -4.43
N ASP A 343 -26.08 27.90 -3.58
CA ASP A 343 -25.91 29.22 -2.95
C ASP A 343 -27.09 29.69 -2.07
N LYS A 344 -28.01 28.79 -1.72
CA LYS A 344 -29.09 29.06 -0.80
C LYS A 344 -28.70 28.84 0.63
N GLN A 345 -29.47 29.43 1.52
CA GLN A 345 -29.40 29.17 2.93
C GLN A 345 -30.64 28.45 3.43
N VAL A 346 -30.52 27.80 4.54
CA VAL A 346 -31.59 27.03 5.14
C VAL A 346 -31.77 27.38 6.59
N ILE A 347 -33.02 27.27 7.07
CA ILE A 347 -33.40 27.45 8.48
C ILE A 347 -34.21 26.22 8.90
N ALA A 348 -34.07 25.82 10.16
CA ALA A 348 -34.92 24.79 10.75
C ALA A 348 -36.39 25.21 10.75
N ARG A 349 -37.29 24.28 10.44
CA ARG A 349 -38.73 24.53 10.54
C ARG A 349 -39.09 24.84 12.00
N PRO A 350 -39.79 25.94 12.30
CA PRO A 350 -40.07 26.35 13.70
C PRO A 350 -40.89 25.33 14.51
N GLN A 351 -41.69 24.54 13.84
CA GLN A 351 -42.62 23.56 14.46
C GLN A 351 -42.08 22.16 14.54
N LYS A 352 -40.81 21.93 14.16
CA LYS A 352 -40.25 20.61 14.06
C LYS A 352 -38.80 20.60 14.52
N GLU A 353 -38.48 19.68 15.42
CA GLU A 353 -37.08 19.38 15.73
C GLU A 353 -36.35 18.79 14.53
N VAL A 354 -35.40 19.50 13.96
CA VAL A 354 -34.63 19.05 12.81
C VAL A 354 -33.41 18.29 13.29
N ALA A 355 -33.40 16.99 13.02
CA ALA A 355 -32.27 16.13 13.38
C ALA A 355 -31.04 16.44 12.51
N LEU A 356 -29.87 16.43 13.13
CA LEU A 356 -28.58 16.49 12.45
C LEU A 356 -28.00 15.09 12.27
N TYR A 357 -27.37 14.86 11.14
CA TYR A 357 -26.76 13.59 10.80
C TYR A 357 -25.28 13.79 10.49
N ARG A 358 -24.47 12.78 10.83
CA ARG A 358 -23.03 12.80 10.52
C ARG A 358 -22.78 12.57 9.03
N TYR A 359 -23.64 11.72 8.41
CA TYR A 359 -23.62 11.37 6.98
C TYR A 359 -25.03 11.46 6.40
N PRO A 360 -25.20 11.52 5.08
CA PRO A 360 -26.50 11.57 4.42
C PRO A 360 -27.19 10.20 4.41
N GLU A 361 -27.34 9.59 5.56
CA GLU A 361 -28.02 8.31 5.78
C GLU A 361 -28.76 8.27 7.12
N ASN A 362 -29.83 7.50 7.20
CA ASN A 362 -30.71 7.49 8.38
C ASN A 362 -30.00 6.99 9.65
N GLN A 363 -29.08 6.05 9.51
CA GLN A 363 -28.34 5.43 10.61
C GLN A 363 -27.32 6.39 11.23
N ALA A 364 -26.91 7.42 10.49
CA ALA A 364 -25.92 8.40 10.94
C ALA A 364 -26.52 9.55 11.78
N LYS A 365 -27.75 9.40 12.30
CA LYS A 365 -28.42 10.38 13.14
C LYS A 365 -27.61 10.67 14.41
N THR A 366 -27.44 11.95 14.71
CA THR A 366 -26.77 12.40 15.94
C THR A 366 -27.78 12.75 17.03
N LYS A 367 -27.29 12.94 18.26
CA LYS A 367 -28.12 13.48 19.36
C LYS A 367 -28.38 15.00 19.21
N LYS A 368 -27.59 15.68 18.34
CA LYS A 368 -27.72 17.14 18.14
C LYS A 368 -28.90 17.47 17.24
N LYS A 369 -29.51 18.61 17.49
CA LYS A 369 -30.59 19.19 16.69
C LYS A 369 -30.10 20.47 16.02
N MET A 370 -30.69 20.84 14.91
CA MET A 370 -30.45 22.12 14.26
C MET A 370 -31.14 23.21 15.07
N PRO A 371 -30.40 24.26 15.52
CA PRO A 371 -30.97 25.39 16.24
C PRO A 371 -32.06 26.09 15.41
N LEU A 372 -33.08 26.55 16.09
CA LEU A 372 -34.12 27.38 15.48
C LEU A 372 -33.62 28.81 15.23
N ASN A 373 -34.28 29.51 14.32
CA ASN A 373 -34.07 30.93 14.04
C ASN A 373 -32.63 31.32 13.63
N GLN A 374 -31.88 30.36 13.06
CA GLN A 374 -30.55 30.62 12.50
C GLN A 374 -30.50 30.16 11.06
N LEU A 375 -29.81 30.93 10.20
CA LEU A 375 -29.58 30.60 8.81
C LEU A 375 -28.24 29.84 8.67
N TYR A 376 -28.30 28.79 7.90
CA TYR A 376 -27.13 27.96 7.63
C TYR A 376 -26.93 27.83 6.12
N ARG A 377 -25.71 28.06 5.68
CA ARG A 377 -25.34 27.90 4.27
C ARG A 377 -25.29 26.40 3.92
N ILE A 378 -25.75 26.09 2.70
CA ILE A 378 -25.60 24.77 2.10
C ILE A 378 -24.23 24.65 1.49
N TYR A 379 -23.48 23.62 1.87
CA TYR A 379 -22.14 23.36 1.35
C TYR A 379 -22.12 22.20 0.36
N ASN A 380 -23.10 21.29 0.46
CA ASN A 380 -23.14 20.10 -0.36
C ASN A 380 -24.51 19.45 -0.41
N PHE A 381 -24.68 18.53 -1.35
CA PHE A 381 -25.92 17.81 -1.63
C PHE A 381 -25.66 16.32 -1.76
N ASN A 382 -26.64 15.49 -1.38
CA ASN A 382 -26.60 14.04 -1.57
C ASN A 382 -28.01 13.47 -1.67
N GLY A 383 -28.12 12.19 -2.06
CA GLY A 383 -29.39 11.47 -2.18
C GLY A 383 -30.01 11.57 -3.57
N SER A 384 -31.32 11.59 -3.64
CA SER A 384 -32.11 11.68 -4.87
C SER A 384 -33.03 12.89 -4.83
N PRO A 385 -33.63 13.33 -5.95
CA PRO A 385 -34.59 14.46 -5.97
C PRO A 385 -35.73 14.30 -4.97
N LYS A 386 -36.17 13.07 -4.73
CA LYS A 386 -37.25 12.77 -3.76
C LYS A 386 -36.77 12.65 -2.31
N SER A 387 -35.47 12.42 -2.11
CA SER A 387 -34.87 12.19 -0.78
C SER A 387 -33.51 12.88 -0.68
N MET A 388 -33.53 14.18 -0.87
CA MET A 388 -32.32 15.02 -0.86
C MET A 388 -31.85 15.31 0.54
N TRP A 389 -30.53 15.23 0.70
CA TRP A 389 -29.80 15.64 1.89
C TRP A 389 -28.98 16.89 1.60
N LEU A 390 -28.89 17.76 2.57
CA LEU A 390 -28.15 19.01 2.47
C LEU A 390 -27.09 19.07 3.57
N LYS A 391 -25.88 19.45 3.22
CA LYS A 391 -24.79 19.64 4.17
C LYS A 391 -24.74 21.09 4.61
N THR A 392 -24.80 21.29 5.91
CA THR A 392 -24.59 22.60 6.58
C THR A 392 -23.32 22.55 7.43
N SER A 393 -22.91 23.66 8.03
CA SER A 393 -21.79 23.72 9.00
C SER A 393 -22.03 22.84 10.24
N LEU A 394 -23.29 22.54 10.57
CA LEU A 394 -23.65 21.72 11.73
C LEU A 394 -23.67 20.23 11.42
N GLY A 395 -23.84 19.82 10.16
CA GLY A 395 -24.02 18.45 9.72
C GLY A 395 -24.98 18.32 8.55
N TRP A 396 -25.38 17.09 8.26
CA TRP A 396 -26.36 16.79 7.23
C TRP A 396 -27.78 16.92 7.77
N VAL A 397 -28.69 17.45 6.95
CA VAL A 397 -30.13 17.55 7.21
C VAL A 397 -30.90 17.05 6.01
N LYS A 398 -32.11 16.56 6.24
CA LYS A 398 -33.02 16.22 5.12
C LYS A 398 -33.66 17.48 4.58
N ALA A 399 -33.64 17.67 3.26
CA ALA A 399 -34.23 18.82 2.59
C ALA A 399 -35.71 19.06 2.99
N ARG A 400 -36.47 17.99 3.21
CA ARG A 400 -37.88 18.06 3.64
C ARG A 400 -38.10 18.60 5.06
N ASP A 401 -37.07 18.64 5.88
CA ASP A 401 -37.16 19.02 7.29
C ASP A 401 -36.78 20.49 7.55
N ILE A 402 -36.40 21.21 6.52
CA ILE A 402 -35.94 22.60 6.57
C ILE A 402 -36.75 23.51 5.66
N LEU A 403 -36.56 24.82 5.84
CA LEU A 403 -37.01 25.86 4.92
C LEU A 403 -35.81 26.44 4.19
N PHE A 404 -35.97 26.71 2.90
CA PHE A 404 -34.96 27.36 2.10
C PHE A 404 -35.16 28.86 2.13
N TYR A 405 -34.06 29.57 2.19
CA TYR A 405 -34.03 31.02 2.09
C TYR A 405 -33.41 31.40 0.72
N GLY A 406 -33.91 32.48 0.13
CA GLY A 406 -33.48 32.90 -1.20
C GLY A 406 -32.02 33.30 -1.29
N PHE A 407 -31.73 34.28 -2.12
CA PHE A 407 -30.39 34.86 -2.09
C PHE A 407 -30.15 35.47 -0.73
N PHE A 408 -29.01 35.08 -0.18
CA PHE A 408 -28.53 35.76 1.00
C PHE A 408 -27.81 37.03 0.56
N ASP A 409 -28.38 38.17 0.97
CA ASP A 409 -27.69 39.44 1.04
C ASP A 409 -27.64 39.90 2.49
N GLU A 410 -26.75 40.83 2.79
CA GLU A 410 -26.58 41.32 4.17
C GLU A 410 -27.85 41.96 4.77
N THR A 411 -28.67 42.56 3.92
CA THR A 411 -29.92 43.20 4.34
C THR A 411 -30.94 42.14 4.71
N SER A 412 -31.10 41.12 3.90
CA SER A 412 -31.97 39.96 4.15
C SER A 412 -31.53 39.20 5.40
N TRP A 413 -30.24 39.10 5.63
CA TRP A 413 -29.68 38.46 6.83
C TRP A 413 -30.06 39.22 8.12
N LYS A 414 -29.93 40.53 8.14
CA LYS A 414 -30.31 41.37 9.28
C LYS A 414 -31.78 41.25 9.61
N ASN A 415 -32.63 40.99 8.64
CA ASN A 415 -34.08 40.89 8.75
C ASN A 415 -34.61 39.48 8.68
N TYR A 416 -33.83 38.46 9.01
CA TYR A 416 -34.17 37.06 8.81
C TYR A 416 -35.47 36.60 9.50
N HIS A 417 -35.97 37.27 10.49
CA HIS A 417 -37.27 37.01 11.12
C HIS A 417 -38.44 37.14 10.15
N ASN A 418 -38.29 37.95 9.11
CA ASN A 418 -39.27 38.19 8.06
C ASN A 418 -38.86 37.57 6.71
N LEU A 419 -38.17 36.43 6.75
CA LEU A 419 -37.66 35.80 5.54
C LEU A 419 -38.76 35.50 4.51
N PRO A 420 -38.65 36.01 3.28
CA PRO A 420 -39.60 35.68 2.23
C PRO A 420 -39.55 34.18 1.89
N ARG A 421 -40.68 33.62 1.50
CA ARG A 421 -40.72 32.28 0.97
C ARG A 421 -39.92 32.20 -0.31
N MET A 422 -39.04 31.19 -0.43
CA MET A 422 -38.29 30.97 -1.64
C MET A 422 -39.21 30.46 -2.70
N SER A 423 -39.52 31.30 -3.67
CA SER A 423 -40.37 30.98 -4.82
C SER A 423 -39.59 30.73 -6.11
N ARG A 424 -38.38 31.25 -6.17
CA ARG A 424 -37.54 31.13 -7.38
C ARG A 424 -36.07 30.96 -6.99
N TYR A 425 -35.38 30.12 -7.75
CA TYR A 425 -33.99 29.84 -7.57
C TYR A 425 -33.22 30.25 -8.85
N PRO A 426 -32.06 30.88 -8.71
CA PRO A 426 -31.26 31.19 -9.88
C PRO A 426 -30.76 29.92 -10.54
N ASN A 427 -30.77 29.91 -11.85
CA ASN A 427 -30.13 28.89 -12.63
C ASN A 427 -28.62 29.12 -12.56
N ILE A 428 -27.90 28.24 -11.88
CA ILE A 428 -26.45 28.32 -11.84
C ILE A 428 -25.90 27.40 -12.92
N ALA A 429 -25.18 27.99 -13.87
CA ALA A 429 -24.50 27.23 -14.92
C ALA A 429 -23.33 26.47 -14.33
N LEU A 430 -23.44 25.15 -14.21
CA LEU A 430 -22.35 24.27 -13.78
C LEU A 430 -21.30 24.06 -14.89
N THR A 431 -21.56 24.54 -16.11
CA THR A 431 -20.68 24.43 -17.27
C THR A 431 -19.39 25.25 -17.17
N GLN A 432 -19.35 26.23 -16.28
CA GLN A 432 -18.14 27.03 -16.07
C GLN A 432 -17.05 26.33 -15.25
N TYR A 433 -17.32 25.16 -14.68
CA TYR A 433 -16.34 24.39 -13.94
C TYR A 433 -15.58 23.44 -14.88
N GLN A 434 -14.26 23.44 -14.76
CA GLN A 434 -13.41 22.61 -15.59
C GLN A 434 -13.38 21.16 -15.10
N PRO A 435 -13.45 20.18 -16.00
CA PRO A 435 -13.29 18.78 -15.65
C PRO A 435 -11.86 18.49 -15.17
N LEU A 436 -11.72 17.45 -14.35
CA LEU A 436 -10.41 16.96 -13.93
C LEU A 436 -9.65 16.46 -15.15
N GLN A 437 -8.47 16.98 -15.38
CA GLN A 437 -7.57 16.41 -16.38
C GLN A 437 -7.09 15.05 -15.86
N ALA A 438 -7.05 14.04 -16.73
CA ALA A 438 -6.46 12.75 -16.42
C ALA A 438 -5.04 12.94 -15.88
N PRO A 439 -4.66 12.24 -14.81
CA PRO A 439 -3.34 12.40 -14.22
C PRO A 439 -2.29 11.99 -15.25
N ARG A 440 -1.35 12.89 -15.54
CA ARG A 440 -0.06 12.47 -16.09
C ARG A 440 0.63 11.67 -15.01
N GLU A 441 1.12 10.49 -15.34
CA GLU A 441 2.04 9.78 -14.44
C GLU A 441 3.22 10.71 -14.14
N LEU A 442 3.42 10.99 -12.86
CA LEU A 442 4.55 11.81 -12.45
C LEU A 442 5.82 11.01 -12.65
N THR A 443 6.85 11.64 -13.19
CA THR A 443 8.21 11.06 -13.20
C THR A 443 8.70 10.88 -11.77
N PHE A 444 9.66 9.99 -11.56
CA PHE A 444 10.30 9.76 -10.26
C PHE A 444 10.77 11.07 -9.62
N THR A 445 11.50 11.91 -10.38
CA THR A 445 11.96 13.23 -9.91
C THR A 445 10.81 14.16 -9.48
N GLN A 446 9.67 14.10 -10.17
CA GLN A 446 8.48 14.87 -9.78
C GLN A 446 7.83 14.31 -8.51
N LYS A 447 7.89 12.97 -8.31
CA LYS A 447 7.38 12.32 -7.10
C LYS A 447 8.24 12.65 -5.87
N ILE A 448 9.58 12.65 -6.02
CA ILE A 448 10.52 13.07 -4.96
C ILE A 448 10.31 14.54 -4.59
N LYS A 449 10.23 15.44 -5.60
CA LYS A 449 9.97 16.86 -5.33
C LYS A 449 8.61 17.09 -4.64
N LEU A 450 7.61 16.25 -4.94
CA LEU A 450 6.32 16.30 -4.30
C LEU A 450 6.41 15.84 -2.83
N ALA A 451 7.16 14.78 -2.56
CA ALA A 451 7.42 14.28 -1.22
C ALA A 451 8.13 15.32 -0.34
N ALA A 452 9.17 15.96 -0.85
CA ALA A 452 9.92 17.01 -0.14
C ALA A 452 9.11 18.30 0.15
N GLN A 453 7.94 18.48 -0.47
CA GLN A 453 7.05 19.63 -0.23
C GLN A 453 5.90 19.33 0.75
N LEU A 454 5.79 18.08 1.22
CA LEU A 454 4.73 17.61 2.10
C LEU A 454 5.21 17.32 3.54
N ASN A 455 6.52 17.48 3.77
CA ASN A 455 7.15 17.51 5.10
C ASN A 455 7.16 18.98 5.63
#